data_577e4eb2ac378beb3ac9df38ad0ca75a
#
_entry.id   577e4eb2ac378beb3ac9df38ad0ca75a
#
_cell.length_a   1.000
_cell.length_b   1.000
_cell.length_c   1.000
_cell.angle_alpha   90.00
_cell.angle_beta   90.00
_cell.angle_gamma   90.00
#
_symmetry.space_group_name_H-M   'P 1'
#
loop_
_entity.id
_entity.type
_entity.pdbx_description
1 polymer ?
#
loop_
_entity_poly.entity_id
_entity_poly.type
_entity_poly.pdbx_seq_one_letter_code
_entity_poly.pdbx_strand_id
1 'polypeptide(L)'
;MTVSAQVAIYPLRQERLTPAISAVRDALNAAGLGPVVGPMSTTVTGEAGSVFRALEQAFVQAGGLGHVVMVVTVSNACPAGT
;
A
#
# COMPACT_ATOMS: atom_id res chain seq x y z
N MET A 1 -1.74 -14.52 -11.81
CA MET A 1 -0.72 -14.75 -10.79
C MET A 1 -1.10 -14.02 -9.51
N THR A 2 -1.16 -14.72 -8.41
CA THR A 2 -1.42 -14.13 -7.10
C THR A 2 -0.11 -13.68 -6.47
N VAL A 3 -0.10 -12.46 -5.96
CA VAL A 3 1.07 -11.88 -5.29
C VAL A 3 0.68 -11.32 -3.92
N SER A 4 1.66 -11.24 -3.05
CA SER A 4 1.56 -10.47 -1.79
C SER A 4 2.47 -9.28 -1.88
N ALA A 5 2.02 -8.14 -1.38
CA ALA A 5 2.81 -6.92 -1.35
C ALA A 5 2.83 -6.35 0.06
N GLN A 6 3.99 -5.90 0.47
CA GLN A 6 4.19 -5.19 1.73
C GLN A 6 4.54 -3.75 1.39
N VAL A 7 3.75 -2.81 1.88
CA VAL A 7 3.83 -1.40 1.51
C VAL A 7 4.17 -0.58 2.74
N ALA A 8 5.23 0.20 2.65
CA ALA A 8 5.59 1.18 3.67
C ALA A 8 5.58 2.57 3.04
N ILE A 9 4.95 3.53 3.68
CA ILE A 9 4.85 4.91 3.20
C ILE A 9 5.53 5.84 4.19
N TYR A 10 6.36 6.75 3.67
CA TYR A 10 7.14 7.69 4.47
C TYR A 10 6.84 9.11 4.00
N PRO A 11 5.91 9.82 4.66
CA PRO A 11 5.68 11.23 4.34
C PRO A 11 6.91 12.07 4.72
N LEU A 12 7.27 12.99 3.83
CA LEU A 12 8.41 13.88 4.03
C LEU A 12 7.92 15.30 4.32
N ARG A 13 8.57 15.96 5.27
CA ARG A 13 8.29 17.37 5.59
C ARG A 13 6.83 17.59 6.02
N GLN A 14 6.26 16.59 6.68
CA GLN A 14 4.90 16.64 7.19
C GLN A 14 4.93 16.36 8.68
N GLU A 15 4.13 17.10 9.44
CA GLU A 15 4.06 16.94 10.88
C GLU A 15 3.30 15.68 11.28
N ARG A 16 2.37 15.23 10.42
CA ARG A 16 1.49 14.10 10.72
C ARG A 16 1.67 13.01 9.68
N LEU A 17 1.85 11.78 10.15
CA LEU A 17 2.03 10.60 9.30
C LEU A 17 0.70 9.96 8.91
N THR A 18 -0.29 10.07 9.79
CA THR A 18 -1.59 9.38 9.65
C THR A 18 -2.31 9.67 8.34
N PRO A 19 -2.37 10.93 7.82
CA PRO A 19 -3.09 11.16 6.57
C PRO A 19 -2.56 10.37 5.39
N ALA A 20 -1.22 10.26 5.24
CA ALA A 20 -0.62 9.49 4.14
C ALA A 20 -0.86 7.99 4.31
N ILE A 21 -0.72 7.48 5.52
CA ILE A 21 -0.98 6.07 5.83
C ILE A 21 -2.44 5.72 5.55
N SER A 22 -3.38 6.59 5.97
CA SER A 22 -4.80 6.40 5.72
C SER A 22 -5.13 6.45 4.23
N ALA A 23 -4.51 7.34 3.46
CA ALA A 23 -4.72 7.43 2.02
C ALA A 23 -4.32 6.12 1.33
N VAL A 24 -3.19 5.54 1.70
CA VAL A 24 -2.73 4.26 1.16
C VAL A 24 -3.70 3.15 1.52
N ARG A 25 -4.07 3.03 2.79
CA ARG A 25 -5.03 2.03 3.24
C ARG A 25 -6.36 2.15 2.50
N ASP A 26 -6.88 3.36 2.37
CA ASP A 26 -8.18 3.60 1.74
C ASP A 26 -8.15 3.26 0.25
N ALA A 27 -7.06 3.59 -0.45
CA ALA A 27 -6.90 3.25 -1.85
C ALA A 27 -6.84 1.73 -2.07
N LEU A 28 -6.10 1.02 -1.23
CA LEU A 28 -6.00 -0.43 -1.31
C LEU A 28 -7.34 -1.09 -0.96
N ASN A 29 -8.05 -0.55 0.02
CA ASN A 29 -9.37 -1.06 0.39
C ASN A 29 -10.40 -0.81 -0.71
N ALA A 30 -10.36 0.35 -1.35
CA ALA A 30 -11.25 0.67 -2.47
C ALA A 30 -11.03 -0.27 -3.66
N ALA A 31 -9.83 -0.81 -3.81
CA ALA A 31 -9.50 -1.80 -4.84
C ALA A 31 -9.96 -3.22 -4.48
N GLY A 32 -10.56 -3.42 -3.31
CA GLY A 32 -11.06 -4.71 -2.86
C GLY A 32 -9.98 -5.66 -2.33
N LEU A 33 -8.80 -5.15 -2.00
CA LEU A 33 -7.67 -5.98 -1.61
C LEU A 33 -7.64 -6.33 -0.13
N GLY A 34 -8.47 -5.69 0.70
CA GLY A 34 -8.54 -5.96 2.13
C GLY A 34 -7.20 -5.77 2.84
N PRO A 35 -6.64 -4.55 2.82
CA PRO A 35 -5.32 -4.33 3.41
C PRO A 35 -5.30 -4.63 4.90
N VAL A 36 -4.17 -5.21 5.35
CA VAL A 36 -3.90 -5.43 6.77
C VAL A 36 -2.83 -4.42 7.18
N VAL A 37 -3.21 -3.48 8.03
CA VAL A 37 -2.29 -2.45 8.53
C VAL A 37 -1.57 -2.98 9.76
N GLY A 38 -0.26 -3.14 9.63
CA GLY A 38 0.61 -3.52 10.73
C GLY A 38 1.32 -2.30 11.33
N PRO A 39 2.18 -2.51 12.32
CA PRO A 39 2.88 -1.40 12.98
C PRO A 39 3.88 -0.68 12.08
N MET A 40 4.42 -1.35 11.07
CA MET A 40 5.48 -0.80 10.21
C MET A 40 5.10 -0.78 8.73
N SER A 41 4.06 -1.48 8.33
CA SER A 41 3.70 -1.61 6.91
C SER A 41 2.26 -2.08 6.75
N THR A 42 1.77 -1.95 5.52
CA THR A 42 0.45 -2.48 5.13
C THR A 42 0.68 -3.64 4.17
N THR A 43 -0.02 -4.75 4.38
CA THR A 43 0.11 -5.95 3.56
C THR A 43 -1.17 -6.18 2.76
N VAL A 44 -1.03 -6.49 1.48
CA VAL A 44 -2.14 -6.85 0.61
C VAL A 44 -1.80 -8.10 -0.18
N THR A 45 -2.83 -8.84 -0.59
CA THR A 45 -2.69 -10.03 -1.44
C THR A 45 -3.76 -9.97 -2.52
N GLY A 46 -3.42 -10.32 -3.72
CA GLY A 46 -4.37 -10.36 -4.82
C GLY A 46 -3.72 -10.67 -6.14
N GLU A 47 -4.49 -10.55 -7.21
CA GLU A 47 -3.98 -10.72 -8.57
C GLU A 47 -2.97 -9.63 -8.88
N ALA A 48 -1.86 -9.99 -9.53
CA ALA A 48 -0.75 -9.07 -9.78
C ALA A 48 -1.19 -7.76 -10.43
N GLY A 49 -1.99 -7.81 -11.48
CA GLY A 49 -2.47 -6.61 -12.16
C GLY A 49 -3.29 -5.70 -11.24
N SER A 50 -4.14 -6.30 -10.41
CA SER A 50 -4.96 -5.54 -9.47
C SER A 50 -4.11 -4.90 -8.38
N VAL A 51 -3.12 -5.64 -7.87
CA VAL A 51 -2.22 -5.14 -6.82
C VAL A 51 -1.41 -3.96 -7.35
N PHE A 52 -0.82 -4.06 -8.53
CA PHE A 52 0.00 -2.97 -9.08
C PHE A 52 -0.84 -1.73 -9.41
N ARG A 53 -2.05 -1.89 -9.93
CA ARG A 53 -2.95 -0.75 -10.16
C ARG A 53 -3.34 -0.08 -8.85
N ALA A 54 -3.60 -0.85 -7.81
CA ALA A 54 -3.94 -0.31 -6.49
C ALA A 54 -2.76 0.42 -5.86
N LEU A 55 -1.54 -0.09 -6.03
CA LEU A 55 -0.33 0.57 -5.56
C LEU A 55 -0.12 1.92 -6.26
N GLU A 56 -0.37 1.98 -7.56
CA GLU A 56 -0.31 3.24 -8.29
C GLU A 56 -1.30 4.27 -7.71
N GLN A 57 -2.55 3.88 -7.50
CA GLN A 57 -3.56 4.75 -6.91
C GLN A 57 -3.19 5.18 -5.48
N ALA A 58 -2.67 4.25 -4.69
CA ALA A 58 -2.24 4.55 -3.33
C ALA A 58 -1.14 5.61 -3.32
N PHE A 59 -0.16 5.47 -4.20
CA PHE A 59 0.93 6.44 -4.30
C PHE A 59 0.44 7.81 -4.76
N VAL A 60 -0.44 7.85 -5.77
CA VAL A 60 -0.99 9.10 -6.28
C VAL A 60 -1.78 9.83 -5.20
N GLN A 61 -2.61 9.12 -4.46
CA GLN A 61 -3.42 9.74 -3.40
C GLN A 61 -2.56 10.23 -2.24
N ALA A 62 -1.58 9.44 -1.81
CA ALA A 62 -0.66 9.88 -0.75
C ALA A 62 0.19 11.06 -1.22
N GLY A 63 0.64 11.04 -2.46
CA GLY A 63 1.43 12.11 -3.05
C GLY A 63 0.66 13.41 -3.21
N GLY A 64 -0.66 13.35 -3.28
CA GLY A 64 -1.52 14.54 -3.30
C GLY A 64 -1.53 15.31 -1.99
N LEU A 65 -1.10 14.66 -0.90
CA LEU A 65 -1.01 15.29 0.42
C LEU A 65 0.35 15.94 0.69
N GLY A 66 1.34 15.68 -0.15
CA GLY A 66 2.69 16.18 0.01
C GLY A 66 3.72 15.22 -0.54
N HIS A 67 4.98 15.46 -0.26
CA HIS A 67 6.05 14.58 -0.70
C HIS A 67 6.06 13.29 0.12
N VAL A 68 6.11 12.16 -0.57
CA VAL A 68 6.13 10.84 0.08
C VAL A 68 7.15 9.92 -0.60
N VAL A 69 7.66 8.97 0.18
CA VAL A 69 8.43 7.84 -0.34
C VAL A 69 7.62 6.59 -0.04
N MET A 70 7.41 5.77 -1.05
CA MET A 70 6.72 4.48 -0.89
C MET A 70 7.69 3.36 -1.23
N VAL A 71 7.87 2.42 -0.30
CA VAL A 71 8.69 1.24 -0.48
C VAL A 71 7.76 0.04 -0.56
N VAL A 72 7.91 -0.75 -1.60
CA VAL A 72 7.06 -1.92 -1.82
C VAL A 72 7.92 -3.15 -2.05
N THR A 73 7.59 -4.22 -1.34
CA THR A 73 8.16 -5.54 -1.59
C THR A 73 7.03 -6.43 -2.11
N VAL A 74 7.21 -6.98 -3.29
CA VAL A 74 6.20 -7.85 -3.93
C VAL A 74 6.77 -9.23 -4.13
N SER A 75 5.99 -10.25 -3.79
CA SER A 75 6.41 -11.65 -3.96
C SER A 75 5.26 -12.49 -4.47
N ASN A 76 5.56 -13.43 -5.34
CA ASN A 76 4.63 -14.49 -5.72
C ASN A 76 4.91 -15.79 -4.98
N ALA A 77 5.91 -15.81 -4.11
CA ALA A 77 6.33 -17.00 -3.40
C ALA A 77 5.79 -17.11 -1.98
N CYS A 78 5.22 -16.01 -1.45
CA CYS A 78 4.71 -15.96 -0.08
C CYS A 78 3.25 -15.49 -0.10
N PRO A 79 2.31 -16.30 -0.61
CA PRO A 79 0.91 -15.91 -0.58
C PRO A 79 0.40 -15.85 0.85
N ALA A 80 -0.39 -14.82 1.16
CA ALA A 80 -0.99 -14.67 2.47
C ALA A 80 -1.95 -15.83 2.73
N GLY A 81 -1.97 -16.32 3.96
CA GLY A 81 -2.85 -17.40 4.37
C GLY A 81 -2.38 -18.79 4.01
N THR A 82 -1.19 -18.94 3.53
CA THR A 82 -0.58 -20.26 3.30
C THR A 82 0.39 -20.62 4.40
#